data_c543ef014580dc329e9ea58fc9378cf8
#
_entry.id   c543ef014580dc329e9ea58fc9378cf8
#
_cell.length_a   1.000
_cell.length_b   1.000
_cell.length_c   1.000
_cell.angle_alpha   90.00
_cell.angle_beta   90.00
_cell.angle_gamma   90.00
#
_symmetry.space_group_name_H-M   'P 1'
#
loop_
_entity.id
_entity.type
_entity.pdbx_description
1 polymer ?
#
loop_
_entity_poly.entity_id
_entity_poly.type
_entity_poly.pdbx_seq_one_letter_code
_entity_poly.pdbx_strand_id
1 'polypeptide(L)'
;MRGIRRLVAMYVADRRLLSKPMVTLYEAVQEFWVAERDTDGTIVGCGALHVMWEDLAEVRTVAVDPLIRGHKIGHRIVTELLSAARDIGVRRVFVLTFETRFFGSFGFVPIDGTPVTHSVYEELLRSYDEGVAEFLDLERVKPNTLGNTRMLLHL
;
A
#
# COMPACT_ATOMS: atom_id res chain seq x y z
N MET A 1 13.66 8.47 4.26
CA MET A 1 12.41 9.24 4.12
C MET A 1 12.41 10.26 2.98
N ARG A 2 13.43 11.14 2.81
CA ARG A 2 13.43 12.14 1.71
C ARG A 2 13.30 11.51 0.31
N GLY A 3 13.98 10.37 0.06
CA GLY A 3 13.85 9.62 -1.20
C GLY A 3 12.44 9.07 -1.44
N ILE A 4 11.80 8.52 -0.39
CA ILE A 4 10.40 8.06 -0.45
C ILE A 4 9.47 9.21 -0.78
N ARG A 5 9.59 10.37 -0.07
CA ARG A 5 8.78 11.55 -0.36
C ARG A 5 8.95 12.03 -1.80
N ARG A 6 10.18 12.02 -2.33
CA ARG A 6 10.46 12.36 -3.73
C ARG A 6 9.70 11.46 -4.70
N LEU A 7 9.74 10.13 -4.48
CA LEU A 7 9.02 9.17 -5.30
C LEU A 7 7.50 9.37 -5.23
N VAL A 8 6.95 9.53 -4.03
CA VAL A 8 5.51 9.77 -3.82
C VAL A 8 5.08 11.04 -4.55
N ALA A 9 5.86 12.13 -4.45
CA ALA A 9 5.55 13.40 -5.10
C ALA A 9 5.42 13.30 -6.62
N MET A 10 6.12 12.36 -7.27
CA MET A 10 6.03 12.12 -8.72
C MET A 10 4.64 11.60 -9.15
N TYR A 11 3.86 11.02 -8.22
CA TYR A 11 2.55 10.42 -8.48
C TYR A 11 1.38 11.23 -7.90
N VAL A 12 1.66 12.28 -7.11
CA VAL A 12 0.62 13.13 -6.51
C VAL A 12 -0.07 13.99 -7.59
N ALA A 13 0.67 14.48 -8.58
CA ALA A 13 0.11 15.31 -9.66
C ALA A 13 -0.97 14.55 -10.45
N ASP A 14 -0.77 13.27 -10.68
CA ASP A 14 -1.69 12.38 -11.40
C ASP A 14 -2.77 11.77 -10.49
N ARG A 15 -2.83 12.16 -9.20
CA ARG A 15 -3.75 11.61 -8.19
C ARG A 15 -3.64 10.10 -7.99
N ARG A 16 -2.51 9.49 -8.37
CA ARG A 16 -2.25 8.05 -8.18
C ARG A 16 -1.83 7.72 -6.76
N LEU A 17 -1.22 8.67 -6.07
CA LEU A 17 -0.89 8.59 -4.64
C LEU A 17 -1.30 9.87 -3.95
N LEU A 18 -1.74 9.73 -2.69
CA LEU A 18 -2.01 10.87 -1.82
C LEU A 18 -0.70 11.45 -1.30
N SER A 19 -0.61 12.78 -1.24
CA SER A 19 0.48 13.45 -0.55
C SER A 19 0.43 13.13 0.94
N LYS A 20 1.57 12.70 1.48
CA LYS A 20 1.72 12.44 2.92
C LYS A 20 2.67 13.46 3.54
N PRO A 21 2.31 14.07 4.68
CA PRO A 21 3.23 14.89 5.47
C PRO A 21 4.49 14.11 5.84
N MET A 22 5.63 14.80 6.00
CA MET A 22 6.89 14.13 6.39
C MET A 22 6.77 13.43 7.74
N VAL A 23 6.02 14.00 8.69
CA VAL A 23 5.80 13.39 10.01
C VAL A 23 5.14 12.02 9.87
N THR A 24 4.08 11.90 9.05
CA THR A 24 3.40 10.62 8.80
C THR A 24 4.33 9.57 8.17
N LEU A 25 5.22 9.99 7.25
CA LEU A 25 6.22 9.08 6.69
C LEU A 25 7.23 8.60 7.76
N TYR A 26 7.62 9.46 8.70
CA TYR A 26 8.52 9.08 9.80
C TYR A 26 7.82 8.18 10.82
N GLU A 27 6.56 8.43 11.15
CA GLU A 27 5.75 7.57 12.03
C GLU A 27 5.61 6.14 11.47
N ALA A 28 5.52 6.01 10.13
CA ALA A 28 5.41 4.74 9.41
C ALA A 28 6.76 4.22 8.87
N VAL A 29 7.92 4.71 9.36
CA VAL A 29 9.24 4.37 8.77
C VAL A 29 9.53 2.87 8.74
N GLN A 30 9.07 2.14 9.76
CA GLN A 30 9.29 0.70 9.90
C GLN A 30 8.46 -0.14 8.91
N GLU A 31 7.45 0.44 8.29
CA GLU A 31 6.57 -0.22 7.32
C GLU A 31 7.17 -0.25 5.91
N PHE A 32 8.23 0.54 5.64
CA PHE A 32 8.75 0.75 4.30
C PHE A 32 9.86 -0.20 3.90
N TRP A 33 9.72 -0.76 2.69
CA TRP A 33 10.79 -1.36 1.88
C TRP A 33 11.19 -0.39 0.77
N VAL A 34 12.48 -0.33 0.48
CA VAL A 34 13.01 0.53 -0.57
C VAL A 34 13.91 -0.27 -1.52
N ALA A 35 13.92 0.14 -2.78
CA ALA A 35 14.91 -0.28 -3.75
C ALA A 35 15.90 0.86 -3.95
N GLU A 36 17.17 0.57 -3.74
CA GLU A 36 18.28 1.50 -3.96
C GLU A 36 19.01 1.16 -5.26
N ARG A 37 19.52 2.19 -5.92
CA ARG A 37 20.42 2.02 -7.05
C ARG A 37 21.83 1.76 -6.52
N ASP A 38 22.45 0.66 -6.94
CA ASP A 38 23.75 0.22 -6.44
C ASP A 38 24.89 1.24 -6.68
N THR A 39 24.78 2.06 -7.73
CA THR A 39 25.85 2.99 -8.13
C THR A 39 25.96 4.24 -7.25
N ASP A 40 24.89 4.70 -6.66
CA ASP A 40 24.83 5.99 -5.95
C ASP A 40 23.92 6.00 -4.70
N GLY A 41 23.31 4.85 -4.34
CA GLY A 41 22.40 4.74 -3.19
C GLY A 41 21.09 5.51 -3.35
N THR A 42 20.76 5.98 -4.56
CA THR A 42 19.49 6.67 -4.80
C THR A 42 18.31 5.73 -4.62
N ILE A 43 17.33 6.14 -3.80
CA ILE A 43 16.06 5.41 -3.66
C ILE A 43 15.26 5.53 -4.96
N VAL A 44 15.05 4.40 -5.63
CA VAL A 44 14.39 4.32 -6.94
C VAL A 44 13.04 3.61 -6.90
N GLY A 45 12.70 3.00 -5.78
CA GLY A 45 11.39 2.42 -5.53
C GLY A 45 11.11 2.33 -4.04
N CYS A 46 9.84 2.32 -3.68
CA CYS A 46 9.37 2.11 -2.31
C CYS A 46 8.01 1.42 -2.29
N GLY A 47 7.68 0.84 -1.15
CA GLY A 47 6.37 0.32 -0.80
C GLY A 47 6.30 0.10 0.70
N ALA A 48 5.11 0.05 1.27
CA ALA A 48 4.91 -0.15 2.70
C ALA A 48 3.90 -1.28 2.95
N LEU A 49 4.11 -2.00 4.06
CA LEU A 49 3.19 -3.00 4.61
C LEU A 49 2.67 -2.49 5.95
N HIS A 50 1.40 -2.14 6.01
CA HIS A 50 0.73 -1.65 7.22
C HIS A 50 -0.15 -2.74 7.81
N VAL A 51 0.12 -3.16 9.04
CA VAL A 51 -0.71 -4.15 9.73
C VAL A 51 -1.98 -3.48 10.25
N MET A 52 -3.13 -3.99 9.83
CA MET A 52 -4.45 -3.45 10.19
C MET A 52 -5.14 -4.30 11.28
N TRP A 53 -4.90 -5.60 11.24
CA TRP A 53 -5.43 -6.59 12.20
C TRP A 53 -4.47 -7.78 12.30
N GLU A 54 -4.72 -8.70 13.24
CA GLU A 54 -3.86 -9.86 13.49
C GLU A 54 -3.55 -10.71 12.24
N ASP A 55 -4.49 -10.76 11.28
CA ASP A 55 -4.38 -11.54 10.03
C ASP A 55 -4.52 -10.69 8.76
N LEU A 56 -4.60 -9.36 8.90
CA LEU A 56 -4.88 -8.42 7.82
C LEU A 56 -3.84 -7.30 7.77
N ALA A 57 -3.28 -7.06 6.60
CA ALA A 57 -2.41 -5.92 6.33
C ALA A 57 -2.78 -5.23 5.02
N GLU A 58 -2.27 -4.02 4.82
CA GLU A 58 -2.38 -3.25 3.59
C GLU A 58 -1.00 -3.10 2.94
N VAL A 59 -0.91 -3.37 1.64
CA VAL A 59 0.20 -2.89 0.80
C VAL A 59 -0.16 -1.50 0.29
N ARG A 60 0.65 -0.51 0.67
CA ARG A 60 0.38 0.89 0.34
C ARG A 60 1.64 1.65 -0.09
N THR A 61 1.43 2.81 -0.73
CA THR A 61 2.52 3.73 -1.11
C THR A 61 3.57 3.07 -2.03
N VAL A 62 3.14 2.17 -2.92
CA VAL A 62 4.03 1.56 -3.91
C VAL A 62 4.33 2.56 -5.01
N ALA A 63 5.60 2.96 -5.13
CA ALA A 63 6.07 3.91 -6.13
C ALA A 63 7.43 3.49 -6.69
N VAL A 64 7.62 3.67 -7.99
CA VAL A 64 8.89 3.40 -8.69
C VAL A 64 9.23 4.60 -9.56
N ASP A 65 10.49 5.01 -9.58
CA ASP A 65 10.96 6.11 -10.43
C ASP A 65 10.57 5.84 -11.90
N PRO A 66 9.76 6.72 -12.54
CA PRO A 66 9.31 6.50 -13.90
C PRO A 66 10.44 6.34 -14.92
N LEU A 67 11.62 6.89 -14.65
CA LEU A 67 12.78 6.81 -15.55
C LEU A 67 13.41 5.42 -15.63
N ILE A 68 13.10 4.54 -14.67
CA ILE A 68 13.66 3.18 -14.60
C ILE A 68 12.58 2.09 -14.73
N ARG A 69 11.49 2.40 -15.42
CA ARG A 69 10.45 1.40 -15.73
C ARG A 69 11.03 0.23 -16.53
N GLY A 70 10.40 -0.95 -16.40
CA GLY A 70 10.84 -2.17 -17.10
C GLY A 70 11.79 -3.07 -16.32
N HIS A 71 12.39 -2.61 -15.23
CA HIS A 71 13.34 -3.39 -14.40
C HIS A 71 12.65 -4.24 -13.30
N LYS A 72 11.33 -4.38 -13.36
CA LYS A 72 10.50 -5.15 -12.42
C LYS A 72 10.66 -4.73 -10.94
N ILE A 73 11.11 -3.49 -10.68
CA ILE A 73 11.36 -2.99 -9.32
C ILE A 73 10.08 -3.03 -8.48
N GLY A 74 8.95 -2.53 -9.02
CA GLY A 74 7.67 -2.60 -8.33
C GLY A 74 7.25 -4.04 -8.02
N HIS A 75 7.50 -4.97 -8.94
CA HIS A 75 7.20 -6.39 -8.73
C HIS A 75 8.02 -6.96 -7.58
N ARG A 76 9.33 -6.68 -7.55
CA ARG A 76 10.22 -7.13 -6.46
C ARG A 76 9.78 -6.54 -5.12
N ILE A 77 9.47 -5.24 -5.06
CA ILE A 77 9.00 -4.59 -3.82
C ILE A 77 7.73 -5.27 -3.31
N VAL A 78 6.71 -5.49 -4.14
CA VAL A 78 5.48 -6.16 -3.71
C VAL A 78 5.75 -7.60 -3.30
N THR A 79 6.63 -8.32 -4.00
CA THR A 79 7.03 -9.69 -3.59
C THR A 79 7.63 -9.70 -2.19
N GLU A 80 8.54 -8.78 -1.87
CA GLU A 80 9.16 -8.67 -0.53
C GLU A 80 8.13 -8.29 0.54
N LEU A 81 7.21 -7.35 0.24
CA LEU A 81 6.13 -7.00 1.17
C LEU A 81 5.21 -8.20 1.47
N LEU A 82 4.88 -9.00 0.45
CA LEU A 82 4.07 -10.20 0.63
C LEU A 82 4.81 -11.30 1.39
N SER A 83 6.14 -11.40 1.20
CA SER A 83 6.98 -12.30 2.00
C SER A 83 6.97 -11.87 3.47
N ALA A 84 7.23 -10.58 3.73
CA ALA A 84 7.19 -10.03 5.08
C ALA A 84 5.80 -10.22 5.75
N ALA A 85 4.72 -10.06 5.00
CA ALA A 85 3.36 -10.32 5.51
C ALA A 85 3.21 -11.78 5.99
N ARG A 86 3.72 -12.76 5.22
CA ARG A 86 3.71 -14.18 5.62
C ARG A 86 4.56 -14.42 6.87
N ASP A 87 5.75 -13.82 6.93
CA ASP A 87 6.71 -14.00 8.02
C ASP A 87 6.15 -13.52 9.37
N ILE A 88 5.31 -12.47 9.36
CA ILE A 88 4.64 -11.96 10.57
C ILE A 88 3.27 -12.60 10.83
N GLY A 89 2.85 -13.59 10.02
CA GLY A 89 1.62 -14.34 10.24
C GLY A 89 0.36 -13.73 9.64
N VAL A 90 0.47 -12.66 8.85
CA VAL A 90 -0.66 -12.09 8.08
C VAL A 90 -1.12 -13.08 7.02
N ARG A 91 -2.43 -13.23 6.88
CA ARG A 91 -3.06 -14.17 5.93
C ARG A 91 -3.82 -13.47 4.80
N ARG A 92 -4.15 -12.20 4.98
CA ARG A 92 -4.90 -11.40 4.01
C ARG A 92 -4.21 -10.07 3.81
N VAL A 93 -4.05 -9.68 2.55
CA VAL A 93 -3.43 -8.41 2.19
C VAL A 93 -4.39 -7.60 1.34
N PHE A 94 -4.71 -6.40 1.78
CA PHE A 94 -5.53 -5.42 1.09
C PHE A 94 -4.67 -4.47 0.27
N VAL A 95 -5.22 -3.95 -0.81
CA VAL A 95 -4.69 -2.81 -1.56
C VAL A 95 -5.82 -1.99 -2.16
N LEU A 96 -5.69 -0.66 -2.12
CA LEU A 96 -6.50 0.26 -2.91
C LEU A 96 -5.66 0.76 -4.09
N THR A 97 -6.11 0.54 -5.34
CA THR A 97 -5.24 0.75 -6.50
C THR A 97 -5.97 1.08 -7.79
N PHE A 98 -5.32 1.87 -8.65
CA PHE A 98 -5.66 1.99 -10.08
C PHE A 98 -5.03 0.87 -10.92
N GLU A 99 -3.96 0.24 -10.43
CA GLU A 99 -3.14 -0.72 -11.17
C GLU A 99 -3.64 -2.17 -10.97
N THR A 100 -4.92 -2.40 -11.27
CA THR A 100 -5.60 -3.69 -11.03
C THR A 100 -4.93 -4.86 -11.75
N ARG A 101 -4.40 -4.64 -12.97
CA ARG A 101 -3.65 -5.69 -13.70
C ARG A 101 -2.33 -6.04 -13.03
N PHE A 102 -1.64 -5.04 -12.49
CA PHE A 102 -0.37 -5.24 -11.79
C PHE A 102 -0.60 -6.06 -10.52
N PHE A 103 -1.53 -5.66 -9.65
CA PHE A 103 -1.84 -6.40 -8.43
C PHE A 103 -2.52 -7.74 -8.71
N GLY A 104 -3.33 -7.84 -9.75
CA GLY A 104 -3.92 -9.11 -10.22
C GLY A 104 -2.86 -10.16 -10.58
N SER A 105 -1.67 -9.76 -11.06
CA SER A 105 -0.56 -10.67 -11.34
C SER A 105 0.02 -11.36 -10.10
N PHE A 106 -0.25 -10.84 -8.90
CA PHE A 106 0.09 -11.45 -7.60
C PHE A 106 -1.06 -12.29 -7.01
N GLY A 107 -2.22 -12.30 -7.66
CA GLY A 107 -3.39 -13.02 -7.19
C GLY A 107 -4.40 -12.16 -6.40
N PHE A 108 -4.21 -10.84 -6.34
CA PHE A 108 -5.23 -9.95 -5.76
C PHE A 108 -6.50 -9.97 -6.63
N VAL A 109 -7.64 -10.02 -5.96
CA VAL A 109 -8.96 -9.97 -6.60
C VAL A 109 -9.78 -8.80 -6.06
N PRO A 110 -10.60 -8.14 -6.89
CA PRO A 110 -11.51 -7.10 -6.42
C PRO A 110 -12.44 -7.62 -5.31
N ILE A 111 -12.75 -6.76 -4.35
CA ILE A 111 -13.71 -7.07 -3.28
C ILE A 111 -14.86 -6.06 -3.26
N ASP A 112 -16.06 -6.58 -2.96
CA ASP A 112 -17.22 -5.81 -2.56
C ASP A 112 -17.45 -6.01 -1.06
N GLY A 113 -17.81 -4.95 -0.35
CA GLY A 113 -17.99 -5.02 1.11
C GLY A 113 -16.69 -5.14 1.89
N THR A 114 -16.78 -5.54 3.14
CA THR A 114 -15.65 -5.61 4.08
C THR A 114 -15.61 -7.02 4.69
N PRO A 115 -14.67 -7.87 4.27
CA PRO A 115 -14.65 -9.29 4.63
C PRO A 115 -14.03 -9.53 6.02
N VAL A 116 -14.64 -8.97 7.07
CA VAL A 116 -14.31 -9.19 8.49
C VAL A 116 -15.56 -9.46 9.31
N THR A 117 -15.39 -10.01 10.51
CA THR A 117 -16.51 -10.17 11.45
C THR A 117 -17.00 -8.82 11.97
N HIS A 118 -18.24 -8.76 12.46
CA HIS A 118 -18.81 -7.52 13.00
C HIS A 118 -17.96 -6.93 14.15
N SER A 119 -17.44 -7.78 15.04
CA SER A 119 -16.60 -7.34 16.15
C SER A 119 -15.27 -6.72 15.66
N VAL A 120 -14.64 -7.30 14.64
CA VAL A 120 -13.42 -6.74 14.03
C VAL A 120 -13.73 -5.43 13.32
N TYR A 121 -14.86 -5.35 12.63
CA TYR A 121 -15.31 -4.11 11.98
C TYR A 121 -15.46 -2.97 12.98
N GLU A 122 -16.12 -3.21 14.14
CA GLU A 122 -16.29 -2.21 15.20
C GLU A 122 -14.96 -1.73 15.80
N GLU A 123 -13.97 -2.63 15.94
CA GLU A 123 -12.63 -2.24 16.40
C GLU A 123 -11.90 -1.40 15.34
N LEU A 124 -11.94 -1.80 14.07
CA LEU A 124 -11.32 -1.07 12.98
C LEU A 124 -11.91 0.34 12.79
N LEU A 125 -13.20 0.54 13.09
CA LEU A 125 -13.84 1.88 13.07
C LEU A 125 -13.18 2.89 14.02
N ARG A 126 -12.45 2.45 15.04
CA ARG A 126 -11.74 3.30 15.99
C ARG A 126 -10.39 3.79 15.47
N SER A 127 -9.92 3.23 14.35
CA SER A 127 -8.67 3.65 13.72
C SER A 127 -8.79 5.02 13.08
N TYR A 128 -7.74 5.84 13.22
CA TYR A 128 -7.59 7.10 12.50
C TYR A 128 -6.83 6.93 11.16
N ASP A 129 -6.38 5.71 10.84
CA ASP A 129 -5.66 5.41 9.59
C ASP A 129 -6.60 5.47 8.39
N GLU A 130 -6.15 6.17 7.33
CA GLU A 130 -6.92 6.33 6.10
C GLU A 130 -7.05 5.01 5.33
N GLY A 131 -6.04 4.15 5.32
CA GLY A 131 -6.09 2.84 4.67
C GLY A 131 -7.11 1.91 5.34
N VAL A 132 -7.23 1.97 6.67
CA VAL A 132 -8.29 1.26 7.40
C VAL A 132 -9.67 1.78 6.98
N ALA A 133 -9.83 3.10 6.86
CA ALA A 133 -11.09 3.69 6.39
C ALA A 133 -11.42 3.30 4.93
N GLU A 134 -10.42 3.19 4.07
CA GLU A 134 -10.54 2.73 2.69
C GLU A 134 -10.94 1.24 2.63
N PHE A 135 -10.34 0.43 3.49
CA PHE A 135 -10.73 -0.99 3.64
C PHE A 135 -12.17 -1.15 4.10
N LEU A 136 -12.61 -0.34 5.06
CA LEU A 136 -13.99 -0.32 5.57
C LEU A 136 -14.99 0.34 4.60
N ASP A 137 -14.53 0.92 3.51
CA ASP A 137 -15.33 1.64 2.50
C ASP A 137 -16.15 2.81 3.08
N LEU A 138 -15.57 3.56 4.02
CA LEU A 138 -16.23 4.65 4.70
C LEU A 138 -16.46 5.87 3.79
N GLU A 139 -17.59 6.54 3.96
CA GLU A 139 -17.98 7.71 3.15
C GLU A 139 -16.94 8.85 3.19
N ARG A 140 -16.25 9.05 4.32
CA ARG A 140 -15.27 10.13 4.49
C ARG A 140 -14.07 10.04 3.56
N VAL A 141 -13.71 8.84 3.06
CA VAL A 141 -12.58 8.62 2.16
C VAL A 141 -12.99 8.50 0.70
N LYS A 142 -14.27 8.44 0.37
CA LYS A 142 -14.77 8.33 -1.00
C LYS A 142 -14.18 9.38 -1.97
N PRO A 143 -14.02 10.66 -1.60
CA PRO A 143 -13.41 11.64 -2.49
C PRO A 143 -11.97 11.30 -2.91
N ASN A 144 -11.23 10.57 -2.07
CA ASN A 144 -9.85 10.17 -2.33
C ASN A 144 -9.75 8.84 -3.09
N THR A 145 -10.81 8.04 -3.05
CA THR A 145 -10.83 6.67 -3.59
C THR A 145 -11.49 6.57 -4.96
N LEU A 146 -12.01 7.66 -5.50
CA LEU A 146 -12.70 7.68 -6.80
C LEU A 146 -11.84 7.10 -7.93
N GLY A 147 -12.33 6.02 -8.55
CA GLY A 147 -11.67 5.32 -9.65
C GLY A 147 -10.65 4.27 -9.21
N ASN A 148 -10.32 4.16 -7.93
CA ASN A 148 -9.53 3.07 -7.38
C ASN A 148 -10.40 1.81 -7.18
N THR A 149 -9.74 0.66 -7.25
CA THR A 149 -10.36 -0.64 -6.94
C THR A 149 -9.81 -1.16 -5.62
N ARG A 150 -10.70 -1.59 -4.75
CA ARG A 150 -10.37 -2.31 -3.51
C ARG A 150 -10.11 -3.77 -3.86
N MET A 151 -8.93 -4.27 -3.55
CA MET A 151 -8.54 -5.65 -3.87
C MET A 151 -7.97 -6.35 -2.65
N LEU A 152 -8.15 -7.67 -2.57
CA LEU A 152 -7.68 -8.52 -1.48
C LEU A 152 -6.95 -9.73 -2.04
N LEU A 153 -5.88 -10.12 -1.36
CA LEU A 153 -5.14 -11.36 -1.59
C LEU A 153 -5.21 -12.21 -0.32
N HIS A 154 -5.48 -13.50 -0.48
CA HIS A 154 -5.27 -14.51 0.55
C HIS A 154 -3.89 -15.15 0.35
N LEU A 155 -3.04 -15.08 1.37
CA LEU A 155 -1.65 -15.57 1.35
C LEU A 155 -1.57 -17.09 1.58
#